data_d007f74f65a946c953ca40d802a31d04
#
_entry.id   d007f74f65a946c953ca40d802a31d04
#
_cell.length_a   1.000
_cell.length_b   1.000
_cell.length_c   1.000
_cell.angle_alpha   90.00
_cell.angle_beta   90.00
_cell.angle_gamma   90.00
#
_symmetry.space_group_name_H-M   'P 1'
#
loop_
_entity.id
_entity.type
_entity.pdbx_description
1 polymer ?
#
loop_
_entity_poly.entity_id
_entity_poly.type
_entity_poly.pdbx_seq_one_letter_code
_entity_poly.pdbx_strand_id
1 'polypeptide(L)' 'MEKEIYQLLQQTPGVLYSAKEIGKRLDRDQYKENANWARPYLESLLRQHFIEADENGYFFYPKRHKLGEIT' A
#
# COMPACT_ATOMS: atom_id res chain seq x y z
N MET A 1 3.73 1.82 12.12
CA MET A 1 2.56 1.56 11.25
C MET A 1 2.92 1.33 9.78
N GLU A 2 4.01 1.91 9.32
CA GLU A 2 4.44 1.72 7.93
C GLU A 2 4.65 0.24 7.62
N LYS A 3 5.21 -0.51 8.54
CA LYS A 3 5.47 -1.92 8.37
C LYS A 3 4.19 -2.74 8.17
N GLU A 4 3.15 -2.43 8.95
CA GLU A 4 1.89 -3.13 8.82
C GLU A 4 1.23 -2.86 7.48
N ILE A 5 1.32 -1.63 7.00
CA ILE A 5 0.80 -1.27 5.69
C ILE A 5 1.52 -2.05 4.62
N TYR A 6 2.83 -2.09 4.70
CA TYR A 6 3.63 -2.83 3.73
C TYR A 6 3.27 -4.31 3.73
N GLN A 7 3.12 -4.90 4.92
CA GLN A 7 2.77 -6.32 5.03
C GLN A 7 1.40 -6.62 4.43
N LEU A 8 0.45 -5.71 4.63
CA LEU A 8 -0.88 -5.89 4.05
C LEU A 8 -0.80 -5.99 2.53
N LEU A 9 -0.09 -5.07 1.92
CA LEU A 9 0.05 -5.06 0.47
C LEU A 9 0.85 -6.26 -0.03
N GLN A 10 1.86 -6.66 0.73
CA GLN A 10 2.73 -7.76 0.37
C GLN A 10 1.99 -9.09 0.34
N GLN A 11 0.97 -9.23 1.18
CA GLN A 11 0.19 -10.46 1.24
C GLN A 11 -0.68 -10.66 0.00
N THR A 12 -1.00 -9.60 -0.70
CA THR A 12 -1.87 -9.67 -1.88
C THR A 12 -1.24 -8.90 -3.05
N PRO A 13 -0.16 -9.45 -3.62
CA PRO A 13 0.53 -8.75 -4.72
C PRO A 13 -0.42 -8.49 -5.88
N GLY A 14 -0.33 -7.31 -6.46
CA GLY A 14 -1.13 -6.94 -7.61
C GLY A 14 -2.53 -6.44 -7.28
N VAL A 15 -2.96 -6.57 -6.03
CA VAL A 15 -4.29 -6.08 -5.63
C VAL A 15 -4.20 -4.59 -5.34
N LEU A 16 -5.12 -3.82 -5.90
CA LEU A 16 -5.14 -2.37 -5.77
C LEU A 16 -5.93 -1.95 -4.54
N TYR A 17 -5.35 -1.04 -3.75
CA TYR A 17 -5.97 -0.50 -2.56
C TYR A 17 -5.90 1.01 -2.59
N SER A 18 -7.00 1.67 -2.22
CA SER A 18 -6.95 3.10 -1.97
C SER A 18 -6.37 3.35 -0.58
N ALA A 19 -5.89 4.57 -0.35
CA ALA A 19 -5.37 4.94 0.98
C ALA A 19 -6.47 4.80 2.03
N LYS A 20 -7.69 5.16 1.68
CA LYS A 20 -8.82 5.06 2.59
C LYS A 20 -9.11 3.62 2.98
N GLU A 21 -9.05 2.72 2.00
CA GLU A 21 -9.33 1.32 2.27
C GLU A 21 -8.27 0.72 3.18
N ILE A 22 -7.03 1.06 2.96
CA ILE A 22 -5.94 0.58 3.79
C ILE A 22 -6.11 1.08 5.23
N GLY A 23 -6.39 2.36 5.38
CA GLY A 23 -6.58 2.93 6.71
C GLY A 23 -7.75 2.30 7.44
N LYS A 24 -8.84 2.05 6.72
CA LYS A 24 -10.01 1.43 7.29
C LYS A 24 -9.74 0.00 7.77
N ARG A 25 -8.93 -0.74 7.03
CA ARG A 25 -8.60 -2.11 7.37
C ARG A 25 -7.67 -2.23 8.56
N LEU A 26 -6.73 -1.30 8.68
CA LEU A 26 -5.69 -1.42 9.68
C LEU A 26 -6.01 -0.75 11.00
N ASP A 27 -6.72 0.38 10.97
CA ASP A 27 -7.07 1.08 12.20
C ASP A 27 -8.31 1.93 11.98
N ARG A 28 -9.45 1.37 12.33
CA ARG A 28 -10.72 2.04 12.09
C ARG A 28 -10.89 3.31 12.91
N ASP A 29 -10.28 3.35 14.10
CA ASP A 29 -10.41 4.52 14.95
C ASP A 29 -9.66 5.70 14.33
N GLN A 30 -8.45 5.46 13.83
CA GLN A 30 -7.73 6.50 13.12
C GLN A 30 -8.44 6.90 11.83
N TYR A 31 -9.04 5.94 11.15
CA TYR A 31 -9.78 6.20 9.94
C TYR A 31 -10.96 7.13 10.20
N LYS A 32 -11.65 6.94 11.32
CA LYS A 32 -12.77 7.81 11.68
C LYS A 32 -12.34 9.25 11.90
N GLU A 33 -11.15 9.44 12.48
CA GLU A 33 -10.64 10.78 12.74
C GLU A 33 -10.04 11.40 11.49
N ASN A 34 -9.42 10.59 10.65
CA ASN A 34 -8.77 11.04 9.43
C ASN A 34 -8.77 9.90 8.42
N ALA A 35 -9.66 9.97 7.44
CA ALA A 35 -9.81 8.91 6.46
C ALA A 35 -8.54 8.68 5.64
N ASN A 36 -7.64 9.65 5.61
CA ASN A 36 -6.39 9.54 4.85
C ASN A 36 -5.18 9.34 5.75
N TRP A 37 -5.38 8.82 6.97
CA TRP A 37 -4.27 8.69 7.92
C TRP A 37 -3.13 7.83 7.38
N ALA A 38 -3.44 6.85 6.55
CA ALA A 38 -2.43 5.95 6.02
C ALA A 38 -1.63 6.54 4.86
N ARG A 39 -2.11 7.64 4.27
CA ARG A 39 -1.51 8.18 3.06
C ARG A 39 -0.04 8.60 3.22
N PRO A 40 0.35 9.29 4.29
CA PRO A 40 1.78 9.64 4.44
C PRO A 40 2.69 8.42 4.49
N TYR A 41 2.23 7.34 5.10
CA TYR A 41 3.01 6.10 5.16
C TYR A 41 3.10 5.45 3.79
N LEU A 42 2.01 5.47 3.04
CA LEU A 42 2.00 4.93 1.69
C LEU A 42 2.92 5.72 0.78
N GLU A 43 2.91 7.04 0.90
CA GLU A 43 3.79 7.87 0.10
C GLU A 43 5.26 7.64 0.44
N SER A 44 5.54 7.37 1.72
CA SER A 44 6.90 7.04 2.13
C SER A 44 7.36 5.72 1.49
N LEU A 45 6.51 4.70 1.53
CA LEU A 45 6.83 3.42 0.92
C LEU A 45 7.00 3.55 -0.60
N LEU A 46 6.16 4.38 -1.21
CA LEU A 46 6.26 4.62 -2.64
C LEU A 46 7.58 5.30 -3.01
N ARG A 47 7.99 6.27 -2.21
CA ARG A 47 9.24 7.00 -2.41
C ARG A 47 10.44 6.08 -2.29
N GLN A 48 10.33 5.07 -1.41
CA GLN A 48 11.39 4.10 -1.20
C GLN A 48 11.33 2.94 -2.20
N HIS A 49 10.36 2.94 -3.10
CA HIS A 49 10.19 1.92 -4.15
C HIS A 49 9.80 0.54 -3.60
N PHE A 50 9.22 0.49 -2.41
CA PHE A 50 8.74 -0.77 -1.86
C PHE A 50 7.37 -1.16 -2.40
N ILE A 51 6.60 -0.16 -2.82
CA ILE A 51 5.28 -0.38 -3.42
C ILE A 51 5.16 0.53 -4.63
N GLU A 52 4.07 0.35 -5.39
CA GLU A 52 3.79 1.18 -6.55
C GLU A 52 2.38 1.73 -6.47
N ALA A 53 2.11 2.72 -7.29
CA ALA A 53 0.78 3.32 -7.38
C ALA A 53 0.41 3.46 -8.85
N ASP A 54 -0.89 3.31 -9.14
CA ASP A 54 -1.35 3.51 -10.51
C ASP A 54 -1.76 4.97 -10.70
N GLU A 55 -2.18 5.30 -11.91
CA GLU A 55 -2.52 6.67 -12.25
C GLU A 55 -3.77 7.17 -11.53
N ASN A 56 -4.56 6.27 -10.98
CA ASN A 56 -5.77 6.62 -10.25
C ASN A 56 -5.53 6.80 -8.75
N GLY A 57 -4.30 6.59 -8.31
CA GLY A 57 -3.96 6.76 -6.91
C GLY A 57 -4.18 5.53 -6.05
N TYR A 58 -4.31 4.36 -6.66
CA TYR A 58 -4.36 3.10 -5.92
C TYR A 58 -2.96 2.56 -5.72
N PHE A 59 -2.74 1.95 -4.57
CA PHE A 59 -1.44 1.43 -4.19
C PHE A 59 -1.45 -0.10 -4.23
N PHE A 60 -0.31 -0.68 -4.59
CA PHE A 60 -0.21 -2.13 -4.67
C PHE A 60 1.23 -2.57 -4.51
N TYR A 61 1.40 -3.83 -4.09
CA TYR A 61 2.70 -4.48 -4.08
C TYR A 61 2.88 -5.08 -5.46
N PRO A 62 3.97 -4.74 -6.17
CA PRO A 62 4.11 -5.23 -7.54
C PRO A 62 4.25 -6.75 -7.59
N LYS A 63 3.61 -7.33 -8.57
CA LYS A 63 3.66 -8.76 -8.82
C LYS A 63 4.87 -9.02 -9.69
N ARG A 64 5.90 -9.61 -9.14
CA ARG A 64 7.00 -9.74 -10.00
C ARG A 64 7.64 -11.06 -9.94
N HIS A 65 7.86 -11.17 -10.13
CA HIS A 65 8.42 -12.04 -10.21
C HIS A 65 8.98 -12.31 -11.20
N LYS A 66 8.89 -11.83 -11.62
CA LYS A 66 9.27 -12.08 -12.61
C LYS A 66 10.44 -11.85 -13.02
N LEU A 67 10.81 -11.37 -12.66
CA LEU A 67 11.73 -11.20 -13.02
C LEU A 67 12.64 -11.75 -12.81
N GLY A 68 12.60 -11.83 -12.18
CA GLY A 68 13.37 -12.31 -11.95
C GLY A 68 13.69 -13.22 -12.49
N GLU A 69 13.16 -13.29 -12.49
CA GLU A 69 13.21 -14.05 -13.12
C GLU A 69 13.69 -14.03 -14.14
N ILE A 70 13.84 -13.44 -14.31
CA ILE A 70 14.21 -13.43 -15.24
C ILE A 70 15.14 -13.72 -15.64
N THR A 71 15.19 -13.73 -15.20
CA THR A 71 15.83 -14.07 -15.47
C THR A 71 16.13 -14.38 -15.87
#